data_a4bc8276edda68f0bc7201dbb660bfb4
#
_entry.id   a4bc8276edda68f0bc7201dbb660bfb4
#
_cell.length_a   1.000
_cell.length_b   1.000
_cell.length_c   1.000
_cell.angle_alpha   90.00
_cell.angle_beta   90.00
_cell.angle_gamma   90.00
#
_symmetry.space_group_name_H-M   'P 1'
#
loop_
_entity.id
_entity.type
_entity.pdbx_description
1 polymer ?
#
loop_
_entity_poly.entity_id
_entity_poly.type
_entity_poly.pdbx_seq_one_letter_code
_entity_poly.pdbx_strand_id
1 'polypeptide(L)'
;MTDPLPSPARSLVVVSAGLGVPSSTRLLADRLAAATERHLADAGIVPAVRVIELREHAQDLTNHLLTGFPTPKLQEVIDAVVGADGLIVASPIFNASYSGLFKLFFDVVERDGLGGTPTLLAATGGTARHSLAIDHALRPLFAYLDAAVVATGVYAAADDWGTAGVAADGGLVERIDRAAAELASAMAVRGRVRRTDPFADPVPFEDAVRAASAERSS
;
A
#
# COMPACT_ATOMS: atom_id res chain seq x y z
N MET A 1 -26.15 -6.95 30.04
CA MET A 1 -26.09 -6.50 28.62
C MET A 1 -24.76 -5.81 28.51
N THR A 2 -23.72 -6.57 28.13
CA THR A 2 -22.35 -6.06 27.96
C THR A 2 -22.31 -5.35 26.60
N ASP A 3 -22.07 -4.05 26.66
CA ASP A 3 -21.82 -3.23 25.46
C ASP A 3 -20.67 -3.88 24.68
N PRO A 4 -20.81 -4.16 23.37
CA PRO A 4 -19.72 -4.72 22.60
C PRO A 4 -18.58 -3.69 22.59
N LEU A 5 -17.38 -4.11 22.99
CA LEU A 5 -16.18 -3.29 22.91
C LEU A 5 -16.05 -2.74 21.49
N PRO A 6 -15.76 -1.44 21.32
CA PRO A 6 -15.63 -0.86 19.99
C PRO A 6 -14.61 -1.66 19.20
N SER A 7 -15.01 -2.11 18.00
CA SER A 7 -14.11 -2.77 17.06
C SER A 7 -12.87 -1.89 16.85
N PRO A 8 -11.66 -2.41 17.01
CA PRO A 8 -10.47 -1.57 16.90
C PRO A 8 -10.43 -0.93 15.52
N ALA A 9 -10.25 0.39 15.47
CA ALA A 9 -10.10 1.13 14.22
C ALA A 9 -8.99 0.50 13.37
N ARG A 10 -9.28 0.23 12.08
CA ARG A 10 -8.31 -0.28 11.10
C ARG A 10 -7.68 0.87 10.36
N SER A 11 -6.37 0.86 10.17
CA SER A 11 -5.68 1.89 9.38
C SER A 11 -5.66 1.49 7.90
N LEU A 12 -6.23 2.35 7.05
CA LEU A 12 -6.11 2.26 5.60
C LEU A 12 -5.21 3.40 5.11
N VAL A 13 -4.05 3.05 4.59
CA VAL A 13 -3.12 4.04 4.03
C VAL A 13 -3.19 4.02 2.51
N VAL A 14 -3.27 5.21 1.93
CA VAL A 14 -3.38 5.42 0.48
C VAL A 14 -2.17 6.18 0.01
N VAL A 15 -1.34 5.57 -0.83
CA VAL A 15 -0.13 6.18 -1.40
C VAL A 15 -0.38 6.55 -2.85
N SER A 16 -0.28 7.83 -3.18
CA SER A 16 -0.43 8.33 -4.55
C SER A 16 0.87 8.97 -5.06
N ALA A 17 1.37 8.47 -6.18
CA ALA A 17 2.52 9.03 -6.90
C ALA A 17 2.14 9.98 -8.04
N GLY A 18 0.91 10.50 -8.06
CA GLY A 18 0.47 11.50 -9.02
C GLY A 18 1.25 12.79 -8.91
N LEU A 19 1.71 13.35 -10.04
CA LEU A 19 2.53 14.56 -10.07
C LEU A 19 1.70 15.83 -10.33
N GLY A 20 0.62 15.70 -11.10
CA GLY A 20 -0.22 16.85 -11.53
C GLY A 20 -1.16 17.37 -10.45
N VAL A 21 -1.66 18.59 -10.66
CA VAL A 21 -2.79 19.19 -9.94
C VAL A 21 -3.74 19.81 -11.00
N PRO A 22 -4.88 19.18 -11.24
CA PRO A 22 -5.42 17.95 -10.67
C PRO A 22 -4.64 16.69 -11.12
N SER A 23 -4.77 15.60 -10.37
CA SER A 23 -4.11 14.30 -10.64
C SER A 23 -5.16 13.20 -10.84
N SER A 24 -5.17 12.56 -12.01
CA SER A 24 -6.00 11.37 -12.25
C SER A 24 -5.61 10.18 -11.37
N THR A 25 -4.31 10.04 -11.05
CA THR A 25 -3.83 9.00 -10.13
C THR A 25 -4.38 9.22 -8.72
N ARG A 26 -4.40 10.46 -8.23
CA ARG A 26 -5.00 10.80 -6.95
C ARG A 26 -6.52 10.55 -6.97
N LEU A 27 -7.21 10.94 -8.03
CA LEU A 27 -8.64 10.69 -8.18
C LEU A 27 -8.98 9.20 -8.16
N LEU A 28 -8.17 8.35 -8.82
CA LEU A 28 -8.33 6.90 -8.76
C LEU A 28 -8.14 6.38 -7.33
N ALA A 29 -7.07 6.83 -6.66
CA ALA A 29 -6.79 6.46 -5.29
C ALA A 29 -7.93 6.84 -4.33
N ASP A 30 -8.49 8.04 -4.45
CA ASP A 30 -9.62 8.51 -3.64
C ASP A 30 -10.89 7.68 -3.90
N ARG A 31 -11.18 7.29 -5.15
CA ARG A 31 -12.32 6.42 -5.47
C ARG A 31 -12.15 5.02 -4.89
N LEU A 32 -10.95 4.47 -4.94
CA LEU A 32 -10.64 3.17 -4.35
C LEU A 32 -10.75 3.22 -2.81
N ALA A 33 -10.25 4.28 -2.18
CA ALA A 33 -10.38 4.48 -0.75
C ALA A 33 -11.85 4.54 -0.33
N ALA A 34 -12.65 5.39 -0.97
CA ALA A 34 -14.07 5.53 -0.66
C ALA A 34 -14.86 4.23 -0.87
N ALA A 35 -14.52 3.44 -1.90
CA ALA A 35 -15.13 2.13 -2.10
C ALA A 35 -14.72 1.13 -1.00
N THR A 36 -13.44 1.11 -0.60
CA THR A 36 -12.95 0.24 0.47
C THR A 36 -13.58 0.60 1.83
N GLU A 37 -13.73 1.90 2.11
CA GLU A 37 -14.42 2.38 3.32
C GLU A 37 -15.86 1.88 3.40
N ARG A 38 -16.61 1.93 2.29
CA ARG A 38 -17.99 1.38 2.24
C ARG A 38 -18.02 -0.11 2.59
N HIS A 39 -17.18 -0.93 1.92
CA HIS A 39 -17.14 -2.36 2.18
C HIS A 39 -16.70 -2.70 3.61
N LEU A 40 -15.78 -1.93 4.19
CA LEU A 40 -15.39 -2.09 5.60
C LEU A 40 -16.52 -1.70 6.54
N ALA A 41 -17.25 -0.62 6.24
CA ALA A 41 -18.41 -0.19 7.03
C ALA A 41 -19.53 -1.23 7.01
N ASP A 42 -19.82 -1.85 5.86
CA ASP A 42 -20.76 -2.96 5.71
C ASP A 42 -20.36 -4.18 6.57
N ALA A 43 -19.06 -4.36 6.81
CA ALA A 43 -18.52 -5.37 7.72
C ALA A 43 -18.43 -4.90 9.19
N GLY A 44 -18.96 -3.72 9.54
CA GLY A 44 -18.94 -3.15 10.89
C GLY A 44 -17.55 -2.61 11.31
N ILE A 45 -16.67 -2.34 10.36
CA ILE A 45 -15.31 -1.84 10.60
C ILE A 45 -15.24 -0.37 10.15
N VAL A 46 -14.79 0.52 11.04
CA VAL A 46 -14.56 1.94 10.71
C VAL A 46 -13.05 2.14 10.51
N PRO A 47 -12.55 2.35 9.27
CA PRO A 47 -11.14 2.57 9.04
C PRO A 47 -10.74 4.01 9.36
N ALA A 48 -9.49 4.19 9.81
CA ALA A 48 -8.81 5.49 9.80
C ALA A 48 -8.06 5.60 8.47
N VAL A 49 -8.55 6.43 7.56
CA VAL A 49 -7.94 6.62 6.24
C VAL A 49 -6.91 7.73 6.28
N ARG A 50 -5.70 7.44 5.81
CA ARG A 50 -4.62 8.43 5.63
C ARG A 50 -4.17 8.41 4.18
N VAL A 51 -4.25 9.56 3.50
CA VAL A 51 -3.76 9.73 2.12
C VAL A 51 -2.41 10.43 2.13
N ILE A 52 -1.46 9.86 1.38
CA ILE A 52 -0.08 10.32 1.24
C ILE A 52 0.16 10.65 -0.23
N GLU A 53 0.47 11.89 -0.52
CA GLU A 53 0.90 12.33 -1.85
C GLU A 53 2.43 12.39 -1.91
N LEU A 54 3.05 11.44 -2.61
CA LEU A 54 4.51 11.33 -2.66
C LEU A 54 5.22 12.56 -3.21
N ARG A 55 4.55 13.34 -4.07
CA ARG A 55 5.11 14.61 -4.60
C ARG A 55 5.46 15.62 -3.50
N GLU A 56 4.77 15.56 -2.35
CA GLU A 56 5.03 16.45 -1.21
C GLU A 56 6.26 16.05 -0.41
N HIS A 57 6.81 14.86 -0.68
CA HIS A 57 7.97 14.27 -0.02
C HIS A 57 9.13 14.02 -0.99
N ALA A 58 9.04 14.47 -2.26
CA ALA A 58 10.02 14.13 -3.30
C ALA A 58 11.45 14.57 -2.94
N GLN A 59 11.59 15.75 -2.35
CA GLN A 59 12.91 16.24 -1.91
C GLN A 59 13.45 15.47 -0.71
N ASP A 60 12.59 15.17 0.27
CA ASP A 60 12.97 14.39 1.45
C ASP A 60 13.38 12.97 1.07
N LEU A 61 12.66 12.35 0.12
CA LEU A 61 12.99 11.03 -0.43
C LEU A 61 14.37 11.01 -1.12
N THR A 62 14.64 12.03 -1.95
CA THR A 62 15.94 12.15 -2.61
C THR A 62 17.07 12.32 -1.57
N ASN A 63 16.87 13.18 -0.59
CA ASN A 63 17.83 13.40 0.48
C ASN A 63 18.07 12.11 1.29
N HIS A 64 17.01 11.39 1.63
CA HIS A 64 17.12 10.13 2.37
C HIS A 64 17.92 9.07 1.60
N LEU A 65 17.67 8.89 0.29
CA LEU A 65 18.46 7.98 -0.54
C LEU A 65 19.95 8.31 -0.57
N LEU A 66 20.30 9.59 -0.54
CA LEU A 66 21.71 10.04 -0.59
C LEU A 66 22.40 9.97 0.77
N THR A 67 21.68 10.20 1.85
CA THR A 67 22.26 10.34 3.19
C THR A 67 22.04 9.11 4.08
N GLY A 68 21.04 8.29 3.77
CA GLY A 68 20.58 7.17 4.63
C GLY A 68 19.71 7.62 5.82
N PHE A 69 19.38 8.92 5.95
CA PHE A 69 18.60 9.43 7.07
C PHE A 69 17.33 10.14 6.61
N PRO A 70 16.14 9.69 7.02
CA PRO A 70 14.88 10.35 6.71
C PRO A 70 14.73 11.63 7.57
N THR A 71 14.02 12.61 7.02
CA THR A 71 13.49 13.70 7.86
C THR A 71 12.40 13.16 8.78
N PRO A 72 12.12 13.81 9.94
CA PRO A 72 11.01 13.38 10.82
C PRO A 72 9.68 13.26 10.06
N LYS A 73 9.39 14.20 9.15
CA LYS A 73 8.18 14.17 8.30
C LYS A 73 8.14 12.95 7.38
N LEU A 74 9.26 12.57 6.78
CA LEU A 74 9.33 11.38 5.92
C LEU A 74 9.24 10.09 6.74
N GLN A 75 9.87 10.05 7.92
CA GLN A 75 9.79 8.91 8.82
C GLN A 75 8.34 8.61 9.23
N GLU A 76 7.56 9.64 9.60
CA GLU A 76 6.13 9.48 9.90
C GLU A 76 5.32 8.89 8.74
N VAL A 77 5.71 9.19 7.49
CA VAL A 77 5.08 8.63 6.29
C VAL A 77 5.47 7.17 6.10
N ILE A 78 6.74 6.84 6.24
CA ILE A 78 7.23 5.46 6.17
C ILE A 78 6.57 4.61 7.25
N ASP A 79 6.54 5.08 8.49
CA ASP A 79 5.93 4.39 9.63
C ASP A 79 4.43 4.16 9.42
N ALA A 80 3.72 5.14 8.85
CA ALA A 80 2.31 4.98 8.53
C ALA A 80 2.06 3.90 7.48
N VAL A 81 2.89 3.81 6.44
CA VAL A 81 2.78 2.79 5.38
C VAL A 81 3.12 1.41 5.92
N VAL A 82 4.20 1.30 6.68
CA VAL A 82 4.67 0.05 7.29
C VAL A 82 3.70 -0.48 8.36
N GLY A 83 3.08 0.43 9.13
CA GLY A 83 2.12 0.08 10.17
C GLY A 83 0.66 -0.07 9.71
N ALA A 84 0.38 0.03 8.41
CA ALA A 84 -0.97 -0.03 7.88
C ALA A 84 -1.62 -1.42 8.01
N ASP A 85 -2.91 -1.46 8.32
CA ASP A 85 -3.71 -2.69 8.26
C ASP A 85 -4.12 -3.02 6.82
N GLY A 86 -4.11 -2.04 5.91
CA GLY A 86 -4.32 -2.18 4.49
C GLY A 86 -3.73 -1.02 3.70
N LEU A 87 -3.29 -1.30 2.48
CA LEU A 87 -2.67 -0.34 1.58
C LEU A 87 -3.42 -0.24 0.25
N ILE A 88 -3.57 1.00 -0.23
CA ILE A 88 -3.87 1.28 -1.63
C ILE A 88 -2.67 2.04 -2.19
N VAL A 89 -2.07 1.55 -3.27
CA VAL A 89 -0.92 2.19 -3.89
C VAL A 89 -1.23 2.51 -5.35
N ALA A 90 -1.07 3.77 -5.73
CA ALA A 90 -1.42 4.27 -7.06
C ALA A 90 -0.26 5.02 -7.71
N SER A 91 0.11 4.59 -8.92
CA SER A 91 1.17 5.22 -9.71
C SER A 91 0.68 5.60 -11.11
N PRO A 92 1.07 6.77 -11.64
CA PRO A 92 0.98 6.98 -13.08
C PRO A 92 1.99 6.07 -13.79
N ILE A 93 1.65 5.62 -15.00
CA ILE A 93 2.57 4.85 -15.83
C ILE A 93 3.35 5.82 -16.74
N PHE A 94 4.66 5.87 -16.53
CA PHE A 94 5.61 6.60 -17.35
C PHE A 94 6.62 5.62 -17.98
N ASN A 95 6.85 5.74 -19.28
CA ASN A 95 7.79 4.87 -19.99
C ASN A 95 7.56 3.37 -19.71
N ALA A 96 6.29 2.95 -19.82
CA ALA A 96 5.82 1.56 -19.66
C ALA A 96 5.91 0.96 -18.22
N SER A 97 6.25 1.75 -17.21
CA SER A 97 6.34 1.28 -15.82
C SER A 97 5.78 2.33 -14.84
N TYR A 98 5.76 2.00 -13.55
CA TYR A 98 5.44 2.96 -12.49
C TYR A 98 6.39 4.18 -12.51
N SER A 99 5.97 5.29 -11.94
CA SER A 99 6.77 6.53 -11.92
C SER A 99 8.05 6.37 -11.09
N GLY A 100 9.10 7.11 -11.43
CA GLY A 100 10.34 7.12 -10.65
C GLY A 100 10.13 7.54 -9.19
N LEU A 101 9.23 8.48 -8.93
CA LEU A 101 8.88 8.90 -7.57
C LEU A 101 8.23 7.78 -6.76
N PHE A 102 7.39 6.94 -7.40
CA PHE A 102 6.82 5.75 -6.78
C PHE A 102 7.92 4.78 -6.35
N LYS A 103 8.85 4.47 -7.27
CA LYS A 103 9.98 3.58 -6.96
C LYS A 103 10.86 4.14 -5.86
N LEU A 104 11.17 5.43 -5.92
CA LEU A 104 11.98 6.14 -4.94
C LEU A 104 11.45 5.97 -3.51
N PHE A 105 10.12 6.01 -3.33
CA PHE A 105 9.50 5.79 -2.02
C PHE A 105 9.64 4.33 -1.56
N PHE A 106 9.36 3.36 -2.45
CA PHE A 106 9.45 1.95 -2.07
C PHE A 106 10.89 1.43 -1.99
N ASP A 107 11.88 2.18 -2.47
CA ASP A 107 13.30 1.87 -2.26
C ASP A 107 13.79 2.19 -0.85
N VAL A 108 13.10 3.07 -0.12
CA VAL A 108 13.43 3.40 1.27
C VAL A 108 12.57 2.62 2.29
N VAL A 109 11.63 1.81 1.83
CA VAL A 109 10.89 0.86 2.67
C VAL A 109 11.70 -0.42 2.80
N GLU A 110 11.89 -0.89 4.02
CA GLU A 110 12.59 -2.15 4.29
C GLU A 110 11.91 -3.33 3.59
N ARG A 111 12.70 -4.34 3.20
CA ARG A 111 12.27 -5.48 2.39
C ARG A 111 11.04 -6.21 2.96
N ASP A 112 11.00 -6.45 4.26
CA ASP A 112 9.90 -7.09 4.97
C ASP A 112 8.92 -6.08 5.57
N GLY A 113 9.10 -4.79 5.22
CA GLY A 113 8.32 -3.66 5.70
C GLY A 113 6.82 -3.79 5.49
N LEU A 114 6.38 -4.51 4.46
CA LEU A 114 4.98 -4.71 4.14
C LEU A 114 4.48 -6.13 4.46
N GLY A 115 5.26 -6.94 5.18
CA GLY A 115 5.02 -8.38 5.40
C GLY A 115 3.55 -8.75 5.59
N GLY A 116 2.98 -9.42 4.58
CA GLY A 116 1.57 -9.87 4.54
C GLY A 116 0.54 -8.74 4.57
N THR A 117 0.88 -7.44 4.43
CA THR A 117 -0.10 -6.33 4.43
C THR A 117 -1.00 -6.40 3.19
N PRO A 118 -2.34 -6.50 3.36
CA PRO A 118 -3.28 -6.45 2.27
C PRO A 118 -3.06 -5.20 1.43
N THR A 119 -2.75 -5.38 0.14
CA THR A 119 -2.36 -4.26 -0.72
C THR A 119 -3.09 -4.30 -2.06
N LEU A 120 -3.77 -3.20 -2.40
CA LEU A 120 -4.43 -3.00 -3.68
C LEU A 120 -3.52 -2.17 -4.58
N LEU A 121 -3.23 -2.70 -5.77
CA LEU A 121 -2.42 -2.03 -6.77
C LEU A 121 -3.28 -1.26 -7.75
N ALA A 122 -2.94 0.00 -7.99
CA ALA A 122 -3.62 0.85 -8.95
C ALA A 122 -2.63 1.60 -9.84
N ALA A 123 -3.04 1.84 -11.09
CA ALA A 123 -2.25 2.63 -12.01
C ALA A 123 -3.14 3.47 -12.95
N THR A 124 -2.59 4.58 -13.44
CA THR A 124 -3.22 5.42 -14.45
C THR A 124 -2.30 5.63 -15.63
N GLY A 125 -2.86 5.76 -16.81
CA GLY A 125 -2.09 6.08 -18.01
C GLY A 125 -2.95 6.67 -19.12
N GLY A 126 -2.31 7.14 -20.17
CA GLY A 126 -2.99 7.75 -21.30
C GLY A 126 -3.81 6.77 -22.15
N THR A 127 -3.46 5.49 -22.17
CA THR A 127 -4.12 4.46 -22.98
C THR A 127 -4.20 3.13 -22.23
N ALA A 128 -5.17 2.28 -22.55
CA ALA A 128 -5.32 0.93 -22.00
C ALA A 128 -4.15 -0.02 -22.34
N ARG A 129 -3.30 0.33 -23.33
CA ARG A 129 -2.15 -0.49 -23.76
C ARG A 129 -1.12 -0.76 -22.66
N HIS A 130 -1.09 0.06 -21.63
CA HIS A 130 -0.15 -0.08 -20.51
C HIS A 130 -0.78 -0.77 -19.28
N SER A 131 -1.97 -1.34 -19.39
CA SER A 131 -2.66 -2.01 -18.27
C SER A 131 -1.84 -3.14 -17.65
N LEU A 132 -1.08 -3.87 -18.45
CA LEU A 132 -0.20 -4.94 -17.99
C LEU A 132 0.97 -4.46 -17.08
N ALA A 133 1.21 -3.16 -16.98
CA ALA A 133 2.20 -2.62 -16.04
C ALA A 133 1.86 -2.97 -14.58
N ILE A 134 0.60 -3.19 -14.23
CA ILE A 134 0.21 -3.67 -12.90
C ILE A 134 0.84 -5.04 -12.64
N ASP A 135 0.66 -5.99 -13.55
CA ASP A 135 1.09 -7.37 -13.33
C ASP A 135 2.59 -7.59 -13.57
N HIS A 136 3.19 -6.83 -14.50
CA HIS A 136 4.60 -7.01 -14.87
C HIS A 136 5.57 -6.06 -14.18
N ALA A 137 5.09 -4.97 -13.56
CA ALA A 137 5.95 -4.03 -12.86
C ALA A 137 5.55 -3.85 -11.38
N LEU A 138 4.28 -3.48 -11.08
CA LEU A 138 3.87 -3.23 -9.70
C LEU A 138 3.82 -4.53 -8.88
N ARG A 139 3.13 -5.56 -9.36
CA ARG A 139 2.96 -6.81 -8.62
C ARG A 139 4.30 -7.48 -8.23
N PRO A 140 5.32 -7.58 -9.09
CA PRO A 140 6.62 -8.10 -8.70
C PRO A 140 7.32 -7.27 -7.61
N LEU A 141 7.20 -5.93 -7.65
CA LEU A 141 7.74 -5.06 -6.61
C LEU A 141 7.11 -5.34 -5.24
N PHE A 142 5.78 -5.45 -5.19
CA PHE A 142 5.07 -5.71 -3.94
C PHE A 142 5.20 -7.16 -3.46
N ALA A 143 5.38 -8.11 -4.36
CA ALA A 143 5.76 -9.48 -4.01
C ALA A 143 7.16 -9.52 -3.36
N TYR A 144 8.11 -8.74 -3.86
CA TYR A 144 9.44 -8.61 -3.25
C TYR A 144 9.39 -7.96 -1.85
N LEU A 145 8.47 -7.02 -1.63
CA LEU A 145 8.23 -6.37 -0.33
C LEU A 145 7.34 -7.22 0.61
N ASP A 146 7.05 -8.45 0.22
CA ASP A 146 6.26 -9.44 0.96
C ASP A 146 4.81 -9.02 1.27
N ALA A 147 4.26 -8.09 0.49
CA ALA A 147 2.88 -7.62 0.62
C ALA A 147 1.87 -8.68 0.15
N ALA A 148 0.72 -8.79 0.84
CA ALA A 148 -0.40 -9.62 0.41
C ALA A 148 -1.24 -8.89 -0.64
N VAL A 149 -0.80 -8.91 -1.90
CA VAL A 149 -1.46 -8.21 -3.00
C VAL A 149 -2.79 -8.88 -3.34
N VAL A 150 -3.90 -8.10 -3.34
CA VAL A 150 -5.20 -8.59 -3.77
C VAL A 150 -5.21 -8.95 -5.26
N ALA A 151 -6.13 -9.84 -5.66
CA ALA A 151 -6.16 -10.39 -7.01
C ALA A 151 -6.41 -9.30 -8.06
N THR A 152 -7.40 -8.43 -7.82
CA THR A 152 -7.79 -7.39 -8.76
C THR A 152 -6.92 -6.14 -8.61
N GLY A 153 -6.09 -5.86 -9.61
CA GLY A 153 -5.44 -4.55 -9.79
C GLY A 153 -6.31 -3.62 -10.64
N VAL A 154 -6.28 -2.32 -10.38
CA VAL A 154 -7.12 -1.37 -11.11
C VAL A 154 -6.28 -0.42 -11.96
N TYR A 155 -6.43 -0.54 -13.28
CA TYR A 155 -5.85 0.38 -14.24
C TYR A 155 -6.94 1.33 -14.76
N ALA A 156 -6.67 2.64 -14.78
CA ALA A 156 -7.54 3.63 -15.39
C ALA A 156 -6.82 4.37 -16.54
N ALA A 157 -7.31 4.17 -17.76
CA ALA A 157 -6.89 4.92 -18.94
C ALA A 157 -7.62 6.26 -19.01
N ALA A 158 -7.17 7.17 -19.90
CA ALA A 158 -7.84 8.45 -20.11
C ALA A 158 -9.31 8.28 -20.50
N ASP A 159 -9.61 7.28 -21.34
CA ASP A 159 -10.98 7.02 -21.83
C ASP A 159 -11.92 6.49 -20.74
N ASP A 160 -11.40 5.90 -19.68
CA ASP A 160 -12.20 5.40 -18.54
C ASP A 160 -12.87 6.52 -17.72
N TRP A 161 -12.44 7.77 -17.89
CA TRP A 161 -12.95 8.92 -17.14
C TRP A 161 -14.15 9.62 -17.83
N GLY A 162 -14.45 9.26 -19.08
CA GLY A 162 -15.57 9.82 -19.84
C GLY A 162 -16.92 9.16 -19.52
N THR A 163 -18.02 9.83 -19.93
CA THR A 163 -19.39 9.33 -19.76
C THR A 163 -19.72 8.11 -20.64
N ALA A 164 -18.83 7.70 -21.54
CA ALA A 164 -18.98 6.58 -22.45
C ALA A 164 -18.54 5.22 -21.86
N GLY A 165 -18.12 5.18 -20.62
CA GLY A 165 -17.55 3.98 -19.97
C GLY A 165 -18.54 2.91 -19.55
N VAL A 166 -19.53 2.57 -20.38
CA VAL A 166 -20.25 1.30 -20.29
C VAL A 166 -19.49 0.30 -21.16
N ALA A 167 -18.31 -0.09 -20.67
CA ALA A 167 -17.58 -1.21 -21.25
C ALA A 167 -18.34 -2.53 -20.99
N ALA A 168 -18.29 -3.46 -21.94
CA ALA A 168 -18.98 -4.75 -21.86
C ALA A 168 -18.48 -5.64 -20.68
N ASP A 169 -17.40 -5.24 -20.01
CA ASP A 169 -16.76 -5.90 -18.87
C ASP A 169 -16.86 -5.12 -17.55
N GLY A 170 -17.88 -4.27 -17.43
CA GLY A 170 -18.23 -3.64 -16.16
C GLY A 170 -17.56 -2.29 -15.85
N GLY A 171 -16.80 -1.72 -16.76
CA GLY A 171 -16.25 -0.36 -16.63
C GLY A 171 -15.32 -0.16 -15.42
N LEU A 172 -14.78 1.06 -15.30
CA LEU A 172 -13.88 1.42 -14.19
C LEU A 172 -14.55 1.31 -12.81
N VAL A 173 -15.84 1.65 -12.72
CA VAL A 173 -16.58 1.64 -11.44
C VAL A 173 -16.67 0.23 -10.87
N GLU A 174 -16.99 -0.77 -11.69
CA GLU A 174 -17.10 -2.16 -11.23
C GLU A 174 -15.72 -2.76 -10.90
N ARG A 175 -14.66 -2.39 -11.63
CA ARG A 175 -13.29 -2.80 -11.30
C ARG A 175 -12.85 -2.22 -9.95
N ILE A 176 -13.18 -0.94 -9.69
CA ILE A 176 -12.93 -0.28 -8.40
C ILE A 176 -13.68 -1.01 -7.28
N ASP A 177 -14.96 -1.28 -7.45
CA ASP A 177 -15.79 -1.89 -6.41
C ASP A 177 -15.30 -3.32 -6.07
N ARG A 178 -15.00 -4.13 -7.08
CA ARG A 178 -14.46 -5.48 -6.90
C ARG A 178 -13.12 -5.47 -6.13
N ALA A 179 -12.18 -4.63 -6.56
CA ALA A 179 -10.87 -4.55 -5.92
C ALA A 179 -10.96 -4.04 -4.48
N ALA A 180 -11.86 -3.08 -4.23
CA ALA A 180 -12.12 -2.56 -2.90
C ALA A 180 -12.75 -3.61 -1.97
N ALA A 181 -13.68 -4.42 -2.48
CA ALA A 181 -14.28 -5.53 -1.74
C ALA A 181 -13.23 -6.59 -1.35
N GLU A 182 -12.33 -6.93 -2.28
CA GLU A 182 -11.21 -7.86 -2.02
C GLU A 182 -10.29 -7.31 -0.92
N LEU A 183 -9.91 -6.02 -0.99
CA LEU A 183 -9.07 -5.38 0.02
C LEU A 183 -9.77 -5.35 1.38
N ALA A 184 -11.02 -4.92 1.43
CA ALA A 184 -11.80 -4.87 2.67
C ALA A 184 -11.93 -6.26 3.32
N SER A 185 -12.20 -7.30 2.53
CA SER A 185 -12.27 -8.68 3.00
C SER A 185 -10.93 -9.15 3.59
N ALA A 186 -9.82 -8.86 2.91
CA ALA A 186 -8.49 -9.21 3.39
C ALA A 186 -8.14 -8.46 4.68
N MET A 187 -8.49 -7.17 4.79
CA MET A 187 -8.31 -6.38 6.00
C MET A 187 -9.17 -6.89 7.17
N ALA A 188 -10.40 -7.34 6.90
CA ALA A 188 -11.30 -7.86 7.94
C ALA A 188 -10.77 -9.15 8.59
N VAL A 189 -10.24 -10.06 7.76
CA VAL A 189 -9.73 -11.36 8.21
C VAL A 189 -8.37 -11.26 8.91
N ARG A 190 -7.52 -10.33 8.48
CA ARG A 190 -6.18 -10.17 9.06
C ARG A 190 -6.27 -9.63 10.48
N GLY A 191 -5.82 -10.43 11.47
CA GLY A 191 -5.52 -9.92 12.81
C GLY A 191 -4.48 -8.78 12.73
N ARG A 192 -4.49 -7.84 13.69
CA ARG A 192 -3.40 -6.85 13.81
C ARG A 192 -2.07 -7.61 13.95
N VAL A 193 -1.22 -7.50 12.95
CA VAL A 193 0.18 -7.94 13.09
C VAL A 193 0.86 -6.89 13.95
N ARG A 194 1.00 -7.17 15.26
CA ARG A 194 1.96 -6.44 16.07
C ARG A 194 3.35 -6.86 15.58
N ARG A 195 4.03 -5.97 14.89
CA ARG A 195 5.46 -6.16 14.67
C ARG A 195 6.13 -6.17 16.04
N THR A 196 6.74 -7.26 16.38
CA THR A 196 7.63 -7.33 17.52
C THR A 196 8.91 -6.64 17.05
N ASP A 197 9.24 -5.51 17.66
CA ASP A 197 10.56 -4.91 17.46
C ASP A 197 11.61 -5.94 17.93
N PRO A 198 12.45 -6.45 17.01
CA PRO A 198 13.46 -7.44 17.38
C PRO A 198 14.48 -6.90 18.41
N PHE A 199 14.50 -5.57 18.59
CA PHE A 199 15.39 -4.89 19.55
C PHE A 199 14.67 -4.40 20.82
N ALA A 200 13.32 -4.58 20.92
CA ALA A 200 12.57 -4.17 22.13
C ALA A 200 12.97 -4.96 23.37
N ASP A 201 13.47 -6.18 23.18
CA ASP A 201 13.94 -7.05 24.27
C ASP A 201 15.25 -7.73 23.81
N PRO A 202 16.37 -6.99 23.78
CA PRO A 202 17.64 -7.51 23.27
C PRO A 202 18.11 -8.66 24.14
N VAL A 203 18.26 -9.85 23.56
CA VAL A 203 18.90 -10.98 24.23
C VAL A 203 20.30 -10.54 24.66
N PRO A 204 20.67 -10.64 25.96
CA PRO A 204 22.01 -10.29 26.40
C PRO A 204 23.06 -11.04 25.56
N PHE A 205 24.13 -10.33 25.18
CA PHE A 205 25.17 -10.88 24.30
C PHE A 205 25.70 -12.26 24.78
N GLU A 206 25.82 -12.44 26.10
CA GLU A 206 26.26 -13.69 26.70
C GLU A 206 25.30 -14.86 26.42
N ASP A 207 24.00 -14.61 26.40
CA ASP A 207 22.98 -15.62 26.12
C ASP A 207 22.92 -15.96 24.63
N ALA A 208 23.11 -14.98 23.76
CA ALA A 208 23.22 -15.18 22.31
C ALA A 208 24.46 -16.03 21.96
N VAL A 209 25.61 -15.77 22.58
CA VAL A 209 26.85 -16.59 22.43
C VAL A 209 26.64 -18.00 22.92
N ARG A 210 25.97 -18.18 24.05
CA ARG A 210 25.70 -19.53 24.65
C ARG A 210 24.80 -20.35 23.72
N ALA A 211 23.73 -19.74 23.15
CA ALA A 211 22.84 -20.41 22.21
C ALA A 211 23.57 -20.83 20.93
N ALA A 212 24.37 -19.95 20.33
CA ALA A 212 25.16 -20.24 19.14
C ALA A 212 26.25 -21.32 19.38
N SER A 213 26.74 -21.46 20.61
CA SER A 213 27.72 -22.48 20.97
C SER A 213 27.07 -23.85 21.16
N ALA A 214 25.83 -23.91 21.62
CA ALA A 214 25.07 -25.15 21.80
C ALA A 214 24.68 -25.79 20.46
N GLU A 215 24.32 -24.96 19.44
CA GLU A 215 23.98 -25.45 18.11
C GLU A 215 25.16 -26.06 17.34
N ARG A 216 26.41 -25.69 17.67
CA ARG A 216 27.62 -26.26 17.05
C ARG A 216 28.06 -27.59 17.66
N SER A 217 27.43 -28.01 18.77
CA SER A 217 27.81 -29.24 19.49
C SER A 217 26.79 -30.37 19.28
N SER A 218 25.78 -30.15 18.43
CA SER A 218 24.77 -31.14 18.01
C SER A 218 25.00 -31.56 16.56
#